data_9b41a8f73bc46275fb011d48f507cc31
#
_entry.id   9b41a8f73bc46275fb011d48f507cc31
#
_cell.length_a   1.000
_cell.length_b   1.000
_cell.length_c   1.000
_cell.angle_alpha   90.00
_cell.angle_beta   90.00
_cell.angle_gamma   90.00
#
_symmetry.space_group_name_H-M   'P 1'
#
loop_
_entity.id
_entity.type
_entity.pdbx_description
1 polymer ?
#
loop_
_entity_poly.entity_id
_entity_poly.type
_entity_poly.pdbx_seq_one_letter_code
_entity_poly.pdbx_strand_id
1 'polypeptide(L)'
;MKKYIIALSVALTPTLTFAQTAVSKGDPAAGKAKAVAICSGCHGIVGTQTAFPEVYKVPKIGGQNADYLVVALKAYRNGDRNNETMKGLASALKESELADLAAYYSQK
;
A
#
# COMPACT_ATOMS: atom_id res chain seq x y z
N MET A 1 23.16 48.08 -44.29
CA MET A 1 21.99 47.48 -43.65
C MET A 1 22.41 46.18 -43.02
N LYS A 2 22.53 46.16 -41.67
CA LYS A 2 22.97 44.96 -40.90
C LYS A 2 21.72 44.15 -40.61
N LYS A 3 21.64 42.92 -41.18
CA LYS A 3 20.59 41.94 -40.89
C LYS A 3 20.99 41.18 -39.61
N TYR A 4 20.25 41.41 -38.52
CA TYR A 4 20.42 40.65 -37.28
C TYR A 4 19.59 39.35 -37.39
N ILE A 5 20.29 38.22 -37.43
CA ILE A 5 19.69 36.90 -37.37
C ILE A 5 19.52 36.58 -35.88
N ILE A 6 18.29 36.61 -35.39
CA ILE A 6 17.97 36.16 -34.02
C ILE A 6 17.85 34.64 -34.08
N ALA A 7 18.83 33.98 -33.54
CA ALA A 7 18.77 32.52 -33.33
C ALA A 7 17.86 32.20 -32.13
N LEU A 8 16.69 31.65 -32.41
CA LEU A 8 15.76 31.17 -31.39
C LEU A 8 16.24 29.81 -30.87
N SER A 9 16.93 29.81 -29.75
CA SER A 9 17.35 28.56 -29.05
C SER A 9 16.15 28.01 -28.28
N VAL A 10 15.56 26.94 -28.82
CA VAL A 10 14.54 26.14 -28.12
C VAL A 10 15.24 25.28 -27.09
N ALA A 11 15.13 25.66 -25.82
CA ALA A 11 15.60 24.85 -24.69
C ALA A 11 14.66 23.65 -24.51
N LEU A 12 15.16 22.45 -24.89
CA LEU A 12 14.48 21.20 -24.68
C LEU A 12 14.64 20.80 -23.19
N THR A 13 13.66 21.11 -22.35
CA THR A 13 13.66 20.65 -20.96
C THR A 13 13.24 19.19 -20.91
N PRO A 14 14.05 18.27 -20.37
CA PRO A 14 13.59 16.89 -20.15
C PRO A 14 12.56 16.87 -19.03
N THR A 15 11.32 16.59 -19.37
CA THR A 15 10.28 16.26 -18.40
C THR A 15 10.55 14.86 -17.85
N LEU A 16 11.05 14.78 -16.63
CA LEU A 16 11.12 13.51 -15.88
C LEU A 16 9.68 13.07 -15.57
N THR A 17 9.18 12.16 -16.39
CA THR A 17 7.91 11.48 -16.11
C THR A 17 8.20 10.43 -15.04
N PHE A 18 7.84 10.72 -13.80
CA PHE A 18 7.77 9.69 -12.76
C PHE A 18 6.64 8.74 -13.14
N ALA A 19 6.97 7.56 -13.63
CA ALA A 19 6.01 6.49 -13.76
C ALA A 19 5.57 6.08 -12.35
N GLN A 20 4.44 6.59 -11.89
CA GLN A 20 3.74 6.06 -10.74
C GLN A 20 3.26 4.67 -11.13
N THR A 21 3.92 3.63 -10.60
CA THR A 21 3.40 2.27 -10.67
C THR A 21 2.10 2.27 -9.87
N ALA A 22 0.97 2.42 -10.58
CA ALA A 22 -0.34 2.23 -9.99
C ALA A 22 -0.37 0.81 -9.39
N VAL A 23 -0.59 0.74 -8.07
CA VAL A 23 -0.86 -0.55 -7.41
C VAL A 23 -2.06 -1.16 -8.11
N SER A 24 -1.92 -2.39 -8.61
CA SER A 24 -3.02 -3.09 -9.27
C SER A 24 -4.24 -3.07 -8.35
N LYS A 25 -5.40 -2.73 -8.91
CA LYS A 25 -6.65 -2.69 -8.13
C LYS A 25 -6.97 -4.12 -7.66
N GLY A 26 -6.87 -4.36 -6.34
CA GLY A 26 -7.14 -5.66 -5.74
C GLY A 26 -8.63 -6.02 -5.71
N ASP A 27 -8.91 -7.31 -5.52
CA ASP A 27 -10.27 -7.82 -5.31
C ASP A 27 -10.60 -7.80 -3.80
N PRO A 28 -11.56 -6.98 -3.35
CA PRO A 28 -11.94 -6.91 -1.95
C PRO A 28 -12.60 -8.19 -1.43
N ALA A 29 -13.23 -9.02 -2.27
CA ALA A 29 -13.81 -10.29 -1.85
C ALA A 29 -12.72 -11.33 -1.55
N ALA A 30 -11.70 -11.44 -2.41
CA ALA A 30 -10.51 -12.24 -2.14
C ALA A 30 -9.74 -11.72 -0.91
N GLY A 31 -9.62 -10.40 -0.79
CA GLY A 31 -9.03 -9.72 0.37
C GLY A 31 -9.75 -10.05 1.67
N LYS A 32 -11.09 -10.05 1.67
CA LYS A 32 -11.90 -10.46 2.83
C LYS A 32 -11.62 -11.90 3.24
N ALA A 33 -11.60 -12.82 2.29
CA ALA A 33 -11.33 -14.23 2.59
C ALA A 33 -9.96 -14.41 3.23
N LYS A 34 -8.93 -13.75 2.70
CA LYS A 34 -7.57 -13.75 3.26
C LYS A 34 -7.52 -13.07 4.63
N ALA A 35 -8.18 -11.92 4.79
CA ALA A 35 -8.24 -11.19 6.04
C ALA A 35 -8.86 -12.02 7.16
N VAL A 36 -9.96 -12.70 6.91
CA VAL A 36 -10.62 -13.58 7.89
C VAL A 36 -9.70 -14.74 8.28
N ALA A 37 -8.94 -15.29 7.34
CA ALA A 37 -8.06 -16.43 7.59
C ALA A 37 -6.85 -16.09 8.47
N ILE A 38 -6.22 -14.91 8.28
CA ILE A 38 -4.92 -14.64 8.91
C ILE A 38 -4.79 -13.27 9.62
N CYS A 39 -5.67 -12.31 9.36
CA CYS A 39 -5.53 -10.95 9.88
C CYS A 39 -6.53 -10.64 11.00
N SER A 40 -7.75 -11.13 10.86
CA SER A 40 -8.90 -10.72 11.68
C SER A 40 -8.76 -11.11 13.14
N GLY A 41 -8.02 -12.16 13.45
CA GLY A 41 -7.77 -12.59 14.84
C GLY A 41 -7.09 -11.52 15.70
N CYS A 42 -6.31 -10.65 15.08
CA CYS A 42 -5.65 -9.52 15.75
C CYS A 42 -6.28 -8.18 15.35
N HIS A 43 -6.39 -7.91 14.05
CA HIS A 43 -6.83 -6.62 13.52
C HIS A 43 -8.35 -6.44 13.41
N GLY A 44 -9.13 -7.50 13.58
CA GLY A 44 -10.55 -7.48 13.30
C GLY A 44 -10.87 -7.43 11.80
N ILE A 45 -12.14 -7.21 11.50
CA ILE A 45 -12.65 -7.01 10.14
C ILE A 45 -13.09 -5.56 9.97
N VAL A 46 -13.39 -5.14 8.74
CA VAL A 46 -13.91 -3.79 8.47
C VAL A 46 -15.13 -3.51 9.36
N GLY A 47 -15.09 -2.37 10.05
CA GLY A 47 -16.16 -1.95 10.95
C GLY A 47 -16.10 -2.52 12.38
N THR A 48 -15.13 -3.41 12.70
CA THR A 48 -14.99 -3.97 14.05
C THR A 48 -13.78 -3.44 14.80
N GLN A 49 -13.75 -3.67 16.11
CA GLN A 49 -12.58 -3.39 16.95
C GLN A 49 -11.51 -4.46 16.77
N THR A 50 -10.28 -4.12 17.16
CA THR A 50 -9.18 -5.09 17.24
C THR A 50 -9.40 -6.05 18.41
N ALA A 51 -8.86 -7.27 18.31
CA ALA A 51 -9.07 -8.29 19.33
C ALA A 51 -8.35 -7.96 20.65
N PHE A 52 -7.18 -7.32 20.61
CA PHE A 52 -6.32 -7.07 21.77
C PHE A 52 -5.79 -5.62 21.81
N PRO A 53 -6.65 -4.59 21.84
CA PRO A 53 -6.21 -3.20 21.74
C PRO A 53 -5.34 -2.74 22.93
N GLU A 54 -5.59 -3.30 24.11
CA GLU A 54 -4.91 -2.92 25.35
C GLU A 54 -3.57 -3.64 25.54
N VAL A 55 -3.52 -4.93 25.22
CA VAL A 55 -2.38 -5.80 25.53
C VAL A 55 -1.28 -5.73 24.47
N TYR A 56 -1.66 -5.80 23.19
CA TYR A 56 -0.70 -5.89 22.08
C TYR A 56 -0.63 -4.64 21.21
N LYS A 57 -1.39 -3.62 21.51
CA LYS A 57 -1.47 -2.38 20.72
C LYS A 57 -1.64 -2.64 19.22
N VAL A 58 -2.48 -3.62 18.89
CA VAL A 58 -2.78 -3.98 17.51
C VAL A 58 -3.61 -2.84 16.89
N PRO A 59 -3.16 -2.23 15.78
CA PRO A 59 -3.89 -1.13 15.18
C PRO A 59 -5.16 -1.60 14.48
N LYS A 60 -6.20 -0.78 14.55
CA LYS A 60 -7.36 -0.89 13.69
C LYS A 60 -6.96 -0.45 12.28
N ILE A 61 -7.11 -1.33 11.30
CA ILE A 61 -6.71 -1.07 9.91
C ILE A 61 -7.89 -0.90 8.94
N GLY A 62 -9.11 -1.20 9.36
CA GLY A 62 -10.31 -0.91 8.58
C GLY A 62 -10.48 0.58 8.32
N GLY A 63 -10.78 0.96 7.08
CA GLY A 63 -10.90 2.34 6.62
C GLY A 63 -9.58 3.04 6.29
N GLN A 64 -8.45 2.33 6.30
CA GLN A 64 -7.13 2.88 5.94
C GLN A 64 -6.99 3.02 4.43
N ASN A 65 -6.10 3.90 3.99
CA ASN A 65 -5.78 4.09 2.57
C ASN A 65 -5.18 2.81 1.98
N ALA A 66 -5.67 2.38 0.79
CA ALA A 66 -5.23 1.14 0.15
C ALA A 66 -3.74 1.15 -0.21
N ASP A 67 -3.24 2.22 -0.80
CA ASP A 67 -1.83 2.33 -1.19
C ASP A 67 -0.92 2.29 0.04
N TYR A 68 -1.33 2.96 1.12
CA TYR A 68 -0.62 2.90 2.39
C TYR A 68 -0.56 1.48 2.96
N LEU A 69 -1.66 0.73 2.90
CA LEU A 69 -1.70 -0.67 3.37
C LEU A 69 -0.71 -1.55 2.60
N VAL A 70 -0.65 -1.41 1.26
CA VAL A 70 0.31 -2.14 0.44
C VAL A 70 1.74 -1.78 0.82
N VAL A 71 2.05 -0.48 0.93
CA VAL A 71 3.38 0.00 1.30
C VAL A 71 3.78 -0.50 2.69
N ALA A 72 2.87 -0.46 3.66
CA ALA A 72 3.13 -0.92 5.01
C ALA A 72 3.41 -2.44 5.07
N LEU A 73 2.62 -3.25 4.36
CA LEU A 73 2.84 -4.70 4.29
C LEU A 73 4.17 -5.05 3.61
N LYS A 74 4.54 -4.33 2.55
CA LYS A 74 5.86 -4.47 1.90
C LYS A 74 7.00 -4.07 2.84
N ALA A 75 6.84 -3.01 3.61
CA ALA A 75 7.84 -2.56 4.58
C ALA A 75 8.07 -3.59 5.69
N TYR A 76 7.04 -4.27 6.17
CA TYR A 76 7.20 -5.39 7.09
C TYR A 76 7.92 -6.57 6.43
N ARG A 77 7.53 -6.95 5.22
CA ARG A 77 8.16 -8.04 4.48
C ARG A 77 9.65 -7.81 4.26
N ASN A 78 10.03 -6.60 3.90
CA ASN A 78 11.41 -6.22 3.60
C ASN A 78 12.25 -5.95 4.86
N GLY A 79 11.63 -5.84 6.03
CA GLY A 79 12.29 -5.51 7.29
C GLY A 79 12.48 -4.01 7.55
N ASP A 80 11.90 -3.13 6.72
CA ASP A 80 11.94 -1.67 6.90
C ASP A 80 11.08 -1.23 8.11
N ARG A 81 10.07 -2.04 8.47
CA ARG A 81 9.29 -1.87 9.69
C ARG A 81 9.56 -3.05 10.63
N ASN A 82 9.95 -2.72 11.86
CA ASN A 82 10.29 -3.71 12.88
C ASN A 82 9.04 -4.21 13.62
N ASN A 83 8.59 -5.42 13.27
CA ASN A 83 7.59 -6.19 13.99
C ASN A 83 7.66 -7.63 13.49
N GLU A 84 8.18 -8.54 14.29
CA GLU A 84 8.44 -9.93 13.87
C GLU A 84 7.16 -10.68 13.47
N THR A 85 6.03 -10.45 14.17
CA THR A 85 4.77 -11.08 13.84
C THR A 85 4.29 -10.62 12.45
N MET A 86 4.27 -9.30 12.21
CA MET A 86 3.85 -8.76 10.93
C MET A 86 4.82 -9.10 9.80
N LYS A 87 6.11 -9.17 10.07
CA LYS A 87 7.11 -9.63 9.11
C LYS A 87 6.86 -11.06 8.67
N GLY A 88 6.62 -11.97 9.61
CA GLY A 88 6.31 -13.36 9.32
C GLY A 88 5.05 -13.51 8.46
N LEU A 89 3.97 -12.80 8.82
CA LEU A 89 2.71 -12.84 8.06
C LEU A 89 2.85 -12.22 6.67
N ALA A 90 3.46 -11.04 6.58
CA ALA A 90 3.63 -10.33 5.30
C ALA A 90 4.55 -11.07 4.33
N SER A 91 5.55 -11.81 4.84
CA SER A 91 6.48 -12.60 4.02
C SER A 91 5.80 -13.75 3.28
N ALA A 92 4.71 -14.28 3.83
CA ALA A 92 3.94 -15.37 3.24
C ALA A 92 2.94 -14.92 2.16
N LEU A 93 2.71 -13.60 2.01
CA LEU A 93 1.72 -13.04 1.09
C LEU A 93 2.31 -12.86 -0.33
N LYS A 94 1.51 -13.17 -1.34
CA LYS A 94 1.80 -12.85 -2.74
C LYS A 94 1.51 -11.37 -3.02
N GLU A 95 2.09 -10.81 -4.08
CA GLU A 95 1.84 -9.41 -4.49
C GLU A 95 0.35 -9.12 -4.73
N SER A 96 -0.38 -10.05 -5.39
CA SER A 96 -1.82 -9.92 -5.59
C SER A 96 -2.59 -9.89 -4.27
N GLU A 97 -2.19 -10.70 -3.29
CA GLU A 97 -2.86 -10.75 -1.99
C GLU A 97 -2.65 -9.46 -1.17
N LEU A 98 -1.53 -8.77 -1.36
CA LEU A 98 -1.33 -7.44 -0.75
C LEU A 98 -2.35 -6.44 -1.30
N ALA A 99 -2.57 -6.44 -2.61
CA ALA A 99 -3.55 -5.56 -3.26
C ALA A 99 -4.99 -5.92 -2.85
N ASP A 100 -5.31 -7.20 -2.76
CA ASP A 100 -6.63 -7.69 -2.35
C ASP A 100 -6.95 -7.32 -0.90
N LEU A 101 -6.00 -7.54 0.01
CA LEU A 101 -6.14 -7.12 1.43
C LEU A 101 -6.30 -5.63 1.57
N ALA A 102 -5.52 -4.84 0.80
CA ALA A 102 -5.63 -3.39 0.80
C ALA A 102 -6.99 -2.92 0.27
N ALA A 103 -7.51 -3.55 -0.79
CA ALA A 103 -8.84 -3.27 -1.32
C ALA A 103 -9.94 -3.57 -0.31
N TYR A 104 -9.81 -4.65 0.46
CA TYR A 104 -10.77 -5.00 1.51
C TYR A 104 -10.70 -4.03 2.69
N TYR A 105 -9.53 -3.87 3.31
CA TYR A 105 -9.40 -3.04 4.52
C TYR A 105 -9.53 -1.54 4.28
N SER A 106 -9.43 -1.05 3.06
CA SER A 106 -9.70 0.36 2.74
C SER A 106 -11.17 0.72 2.71
N GLN A 107 -12.08 -0.23 2.79
CA GLN A 107 -13.51 0.00 2.90
C GLN A 107 -13.83 0.64 4.27
N LYS A 108 -14.85 1.52 4.27
CA LYS A 108 -15.35 2.22 5.47
C LYS A 108 -16.53 1.51 6.08
#